data_2974d90eacccb10f355496519743d923
#
_entry.id   2974d90eacccb10f355496519743d923
#
_cell.length_a   1.000
_cell.length_b   1.000
_cell.length_c   1.000
_cell.angle_alpha   90.00
_cell.angle_beta   90.00
_cell.angle_gamma   90.00
#
_symmetry.space_group_name_H-M   'P 1'
#
loop_
_entity.id
_entity.type
_entity.pdbx_description
1 polymer ?
#
loop_
_entity_poly.entity_id
_entity_poly.type
_entity_poly.pdbx_seq_one_letter_code
_entity_poly.pdbx_strand_id
1 'polypeptide(L)'
;FADPEMQAIGKKHAMGKMVTMAEELFSKKALKDIDASAENMIKMVSRSSMVSMFEKPKFRDFVRCLSAGDRTYLVKALAELLHGQQQSGFEALVDILQTEKLAKWSLISIIPAYYAPTEEVFVKPTTAKNVINFFAVPDLVYKPLPSWEFYTGYRDLINNSKGSVDTSLSPSNAAFSGFLMMAMMPQ
;
A
#
# COMPACT_ATOMS: atom_id res chain seq x y z
N PHE A 1 15.78 6.19 -13.57
CA PHE A 1 15.87 4.71 -13.49
C PHE A 1 16.84 4.10 -14.51
N ALA A 2 17.51 4.90 -15.32
CA ALA A 2 18.71 4.46 -16.04
C ALA A 2 19.93 4.30 -15.10
N ASP A 3 19.87 4.87 -13.89
CA ASP A 3 20.88 4.74 -12.87
C ASP A 3 20.91 3.29 -12.32
N PRO A 4 22.09 2.64 -12.25
CA PRO A 4 22.24 1.28 -11.73
C PRO A 4 21.72 1.10 -10.29
N GLU A 5 21.84 2.11 -9.43
CA GLU A 5 21.34 2.07 -8.06
C GLU A 5 19.80 2.04 -8.00
N MET A 6 19.15 2.82 -8.85
CA MET A 6 17.68 2.83 -8.95
C MET A 6 17.15 1.51 -9.52
N GLN A 7 17.85 0.91 -10.50
CA GLN A 7 17.51 -0.42 -11.00
C GLN A 7 17.69 -1.50 -9.93
N ALA A 8 18.73 -1.37 -9.10
CA ALA A 8 18.96 -2.31 -7.99
C ALA A 8 17.84 -2.25 -6.95
N ILE A 9 17.31 -1.07 -6.65
CA ILE A 9 16.16 -0.90 -5.74
C ILE A 9 14.91 -1.55 -6.34
N GLY A 10 14.61 -1.33 -7.61
CA GLY A 10 13.48 -1.96 -8.31
C GLY A 10 13.58 -3.50 -8.32
N LYS A 11 14.78 -4.03 -8.56
CA LYS A 11 15.07 -5.48 -8.50
C LYS A 11 14.92 -6.03 -7.08
N LYS A 12 15.41 -5.31 -6.07
CA LYS A 12 15.30 -5.70 -4.65
C LYS A 12 13.86 -5.88 -4.20
N HIS A 13 12.95 -5.04 -4.69
CA HIS A 13 11.55 -5.09 -4.33
C HIS A 13 10.70 -5.99 -5.23
N ALA A 14 11.30 -6.60 -6.27
CA ALA A 14 10.63 -7.50 -7.23
C ALA A 14 9.25 -6.95 -7.69
N MET A 15 9.19 -5.64 -7.92
CA MET A 15 7.94 -4.89 -8.10
C MET A 15 7.04 -5.49 -9.19
N GLY A 16 7.60 -5.80 -10.37
CA GLY A 16 6.82 -6.38 -11.47
C GLY A 16 6.14 -7.70 -11.12
N LYS A 17 6.86 -8.59 -10.40
CA LYS A 17 6.29 -9.88 -9.95
C LYS A 17 5.17 -9.68 -8.93
N MET A 18 5.31 -8.69 -8.04
CA MET A 18 4.30 -8.40 -7.04
C MET A 18 3.06 -7.76 -7.65
N VAL A 19 3.22 -6.91 -8.67
CA VAL A 19 2.10 -6.31 -9.43
C VAL A 19 1.32 -7.39 -10.16
N THR A 20 1.97 -8.22 -10.98
CA THR A 20 1.30 -9.34 -11.68
C THR A 20 0.55 -10.25 -10.70
N MET A 21 1.20 -10.59 -9.59
CA MET A 21 0.56 -11.41 -8.57
C MET A 21 -0.65 -10.72 -7.93
N ALA A 22 -0.61 -9.41 -7.69
CA ALA A 22 -1.74 -8.66 -7.14
C ALA A 22 -2.92 -8.62 -8.11
N GLU A 23 -2.67 -8.35 -9.39
CA GLU A 23 -3.70 -8.33 -10.44
C GLU A 23 -4.41 -9.69 -10.57
N GLU A 24 -3.66 -10.79 -10.53
CA GLU A 24 -4.21 -12.13 -10.57
C GLU A 24 -5.04 -12.47 -9.32
N LEU A 25 -4.47 -12.28 -8.15
CA LEU A 25 -5.02 -12.73 -6.86
C LEU A 25 -6.19 -11.87 -6.37
N PHE A 26 -6.27 -10.60 -6.78
CA PHE A 26 -7.29 -9.65 -6.31
C PHE A 26 -8.18 -9.12 -7.44
N SER A 27 -8.27 -9.81 -8.57
CA SER A 27 -9.27 -9.51 -9.59
C SER A 27 -10.69 -9.63 -9.01
N LYS A 28 -11.68 -8.92 -9.60
CA LYS A 28 -13.09 -9.01 -9.19
C LYS A 28 -13.61 -10.46 -9.15
N LYS A 29 -13.08 -11.32 -10.01
CA LYS A 29 -13.45 -12.75 -10.05
C LYS A 29 -12.81 -13.51 -8.88
N ALA A 30 -11.53 -13.28 -8.62
CA ALA A 30 -10.80 -13.97 -7.55
C ALA A 30 -11.36 -13.63 -6.16
N LEU A 31 -11.75 -12.38 -5.92
CA LEU A 31 -12.30 -11.90 -4.65
C LEU A 31 -13.68 -12.47 -4.29
N LYS A 32 -14.31 -13.25 -5.18
CA LYS A 32 -15.55 -13.98 -4.86
C LYS A 32 -15.32 -15.18 -3.96
N ASP A 33 -14.13 -15.77 -4.01
CA ASP A 33 -13.74 -16.85 -3.10
C ASP A 33 -13.10 -16.23 -1.84
N ILE A 34 -13.87 -16.19 -0.78
CA ILE A 34 -13.49 -15.52 0.47
C ILE A 34 -12.25 -16.16 1.12
N ASP A 35 -12.24 -17.49 1.23
CA ASP A 35 -11.15 -18.20 1.90
C ASP A 35 -9.85 -18.12 1.11
N ALA A 36 -9.91 -18.32 -0.19
CA ALA A 36 -8.76 -18.15 -1.07
C ALA A 36 -8.25 -16.70 -1.05
N SER A 37 -9.15 -15.71 -1.04
CA SER A 37 -8.77 -14.29 -1.00
C SER A 37 -8.10 -13.91 0.32
N ALA A 38 -8.57 -14.42 1.45
CA ALA A 38 -7.93 -14.19 2.75
C ALA A 38 -6.50 -14.78 2.79
N GLU A 39 -6.29 -16.01 2.32
CA GLU A 39 -4.94 -16.60 2.20
C GLU A 39 -4.08 -15.85 1.17
N ASN A 40 -4.66 -15.31 0.10
CA ASN A 40 -3.95 -14.46 -0.86
C ASN A 40 -3.50 -13.13 -0.24
N MET A 41 -4.28 -12.53 0.66
CA MET A 41 -3.86 -11.36 1.43
C MET A 41 -2.63 -11.69 2.29
N ILE A 42 -2.66 -12.82 3.00
CA ILE A 42 -1.50 -13.30 3.78
C ILE A 42 -0.28 -13.50 2.86
N LYS A 43 -0.46 -14.14 1.73
CA LYS A 43 0.60 -14.41 0.75
C LYS A 43 1.23 -13.11 0.24
N MET A 44 0.42 -12.10 -0.10
CA MET A 44 0.88 -10.81 -0.59
C MET A 44 1.70 -10.07 0.48
N VAL A 45 1.15 -9.94 1.70
CA VAL A 45 1.82 -9.29 2.83
C VAL A 45 3.13 -10.01 3.17
N SER A 46 3.12 -11.34 3.23
CA SER A 46 4.29 -12.14 3.60
C SER A 46 5.43 -12.02 2.58
N ARG A 47 5.11 -11.92 1.29
CA ARG A 47 6.11 -11.80 0.20
C ARG A 47 6.61 -10.39 0.00
N SER A 48 5.87 -9.39 0.46
CA SER A 48 6.28 -7.99 0.30
C SER A 48 7.58 -7.71 1.04
N SER A 49 8.55 -7.13 0.36
CA SER A 49 9.77 -6.60 0.98
C SER A 49 9.55 -5.22 1.64
N MET A 50 8.39 -4.59 1.40
CA MET A 50 8.06 -3.27 1.94
C MET A 50 7.34 -3.33 3.29
N VAL A 51 6.75 -4.48 3.64
CA VAL A 51 6.12 -4.69 4.96
C VAL A 51 7.16 -5.22 5.96
N SER A 52 7.10 -4.71 7.18
CA SER A 52 8.00 -5.12 8.26
C SER A 52 7.91 -6.63 8.55
N MET A 53 9.08 -7.25 8.78
CA MET A 53 9.15 -8.65 9.19
C MET A 53 8.40 -8.95 10.50
N PHE A 54 8.21 -7.94 11.37
CA PHE A 54 7.46 -8.08 12.61
C PHE A 54 5.93 -8.00 12.41
N GLU A 55 5.47 -7.36 11.34
CA GLU A 55 4.04 -7.23 11.02
C GLU A 55 3.50 -8.46 10.28
N LYS A 56 4.33 -9.09 9.45
CA LYS A 56 3.93 -10.24 8.63
C LYS A 56 3.34 -11.41 9.42
N PRO A 57 4.00 -11.96 10.45
CA PRO A 57 3.43 -13.05 11.22
C PRO A 57 2.16 -12.64 11.96
N LYS A 58 2.13 -11.44 12.53
CA LYS A 58 0.95 -10.92 13.23
C LYS A 58 -0.27 -10.81 12.30
N PHE A 59 -0.07 -10.29 11.09
CA PHE A 59 -1.13 -10.22 10.09
C PHE A 59 -1.62 -11.61 9.67
N ARG A 60 -0.70 -12.54 9.39
CA ARG A 60 -1.03 -13.92 9.05
C ARG A 60 -1.88 -14.58 10.15
N ASP A 61 -1.42 -14.49 11.39
CA ASP A 61 -2.07 -15.14 12.51
C ASP A 61 -3.44 -14.50 12.78
N PHE A 62 -3.54 -13.19 12.68
CA PHE A 62 -4.82 -12.46 12.74
C PHE A 62 -5.81 -13.00 11.71
N VAL A 63 -5.47 -13.01 10.42
CA VAL A 63 -6.39 -13.43 9.36
C VAL A 63 -6.83 -14.88 9.54
N ARG A 64 -5.94 -15.77 9.99
CA ARG A 64 -6.26 -17.18 10.23
C ARG A 64 -7.14 -17.42 11.44
N CYS A 65 -7.07 -16.53 12.44
CA CYS A 65 -7.92 -16.59 13.63
C CYS A 65 -9.30 -15.97 13.45
N LEU A 66 -9.56 -15.26 12.35
CA LEU A 66 -10.85 -14.65 12.07
C LEU A 66 -11.98 -15.69 11.97
N SER A 67 -13.14 -15.34 12.51
CA SER A 67 -14.38 -16.07 12.24
C SER A 67 -14.71 -16.03 10.74
N ALA A 68 -15.57 -16.92 10.26
CA ALA A 68 -16.03 -16.90 8.87
C ALA A 68 -16.70 -15.56 8.48
N GLY A 69 -17.43 -14.97 9.43
CA GLY A 69 -18.06 -13.65 9.25
C GLY A 69 -17.04 -12.53 9.11
N ASP A 70 -16.08 -12.46 10.03
CA ASP A 70 -15.02 -11.43 10.01
C ASP A 70 -14.08 -11.57 8.82
N ARG A 71 -13.80 -12.82 8.41
CA ARG A 71 -13.03 -13.10 7.19
C ARG A 71 -13.76 -12.59 5.94
N THR A 72 -15.07 -12.80 5.89
CA THR A 72 -15.91 -12.26 4.82
C THR A 72 -15.89 -10.75 4.83
N TYR A 73 -15.97 -10.13 6.00
CA TYR A 73 -15.90 -8.68 6.15
C TYR A 73 -14.56 -8.13 5.66
N LEU A 74 -13.45 -8.73 6.08
CA LEU A 74 -12.10 -8.34 5.66
C LEU A 74 -11.93 -8.38 4.12
N VAL A 75 -12.35 -9.48 3.49
CA VAL A 75 -12.20 -9.65 2.04
C VAL A 75 -13.12 -8.71 1.27
N LYS A 76 -14.36 -8.49 1.73
CA LYS A 76 -15.28 -7.52 1.14
C LYS A 76 -14.75 -6.08 1.28
N ALA A 77 -14.16 -5.74 2.42
CA ALA A 77 -13.53 -4.45 2.62
C ALA A 77 -12.40 -4.21 1.60
N LEU A 78 -11.55 -5.21 1.35
CA LEU A 78 -10.54 -5.13 0.30
C LEU A 78 -11.17 -5.01 -1.09
N ALA A 79 -12.24 -5.77 -1.40
CA ALA A 79 -12.94 -5.70 -2.67
C ALA A 79 -13.53 -4.30 -2.93
N GLU A 80 -14.12 -3.68 -1.92
CA GLU A 80 -14.61 -2.30 -2.01
C GLU A 80 -13.47 -1.30 -2.22
N LEU A 81 -12.35 -1.46 -1.53
CA LEU A 81 -11.18 -0.60 -1.69
C LEU A 81 -10.60 -0.67 -3.11
N LEU A 82 -10.53 -1.87 -3.70
CA LEU A 82 -9.91 -2.05 -5.02
C LEU A 82 -10.89 -1.84 -6.19
N HIS A 83 -12.20 -2.09 -6.00
CA HIS A 83 -13.14 -2.20 -7.11
C HIS A 83 -14.49 -1.51 -6.89
N GLY A 84 -14.73 -0.94 -5.73
CA GLY A 84 -16.01 -0.37 -5.35
C GLY A 84 -15.91 1.01 -4.72
N GLN A 85 -16.53 1.16 -3.57
CA GLN A 85 -16.51 2.40 -2.78
C GLN A 85 -15.23 2.47 -1.95
N GLN A 86 -14.18 3.05 -2.53
CA GLN A 86 -12.83 3.06 -1.96
C GLN A 86 -12.78 3.53 -0.50
N GLN A 87 -13.46 4.63 -0.17
CA GLN A 87 -13.49 5.14 1.21
C GLN A 87 -14.08 4.12 2.17
N SER A 88 -15.24 3.57 1.85
CA SER A 88 -15.91 2.56 2.67
C SER A 88 -15.04 1.33 2.88
N GLY A 89 -14.39 0.86 1.81
CA GLY A 89 -13.45 -0.27 1.87
C GLY A 89 -12.23 0.03 2.74
N PHE A 90 -11.65 1.22 2.60
CA PHE A 90 -10.51 1.65 3.41
C PHE A 90 -10.85 1.71 4.90
N GLU A 91 -11.96 2.38 5.25
CA GLU A 91 -12.42 2.53 6.63
C GLU A 91 -12.75 1.17 7.25
N ALA A 92 -13.43 0.28 6.51
CA ALA A 92 -13.72 -1.08 6.97
C ALA A 92 -12.45 -1.92 7.21
N LEU A 93 -11.41 -1.76 6.39
CA LEU A 93 -10.11 -2.39 6.64
C LEU A 93 -9.44 -1.85 7.90
N VAL A 94 -9.50 -0.54 8.11
CA VAL A 94 -8.96 0.08 9.33
C VAL A 94 -9.69 -0.49 10.55
N ASP A 95 -11.02 -0.52 10.54
CA ASP A 95 -11.84 -0.98 11.65
C ASP A 95 -11.50 -2.42 12.05
N ILE A 96 -11.51 -3.35 11.10
CA ILE A 96 -11.23 -4.75 11.42
C ILE A 96 -9.79 -4.99 11.86
N LEU A 97 -8.81 -4.32 11.25
CA LEU A 97 -7.41 -4.46 11.64
C LEU A 97 -7.11 -3.80 12.98
N GLN A 98 -7.88 -2.79 13.37
CA GLN A 98 -7.70 -2.10 14.64
C GLN A 98 -8.08 -2.98 15.84
N THR A 99 -8.94 -3.96 15.69
CA THR A 99 -9.31 -4.89 16.77
C THR A 99 -8.09 -5.55 17.42
N GLU A 100 -7.04 -5.82 16.62
CA GLU A 100 -5.78 -6.41 17.08
C GLU A 100 -4.58 -5.43 16.94
N LYS A 101 -4.85 -4.13 16.87
CA LYS A 101 -3.82 -3.07 16.73
C LYS A 101 -2.96 -3.22 15.46
N LEU A 102 -3.51 -3.84 14.42
CA LEU A 102 -2.89 -4.07 13.11
C LEU A 102 -3.28 -3.02 12.05
N ALA A 103 -4.08 -2.02 12.40
CA ALA A 103 -4.36 -0.89 11.51
C ALA A 103 -3.08 -0.04 11.34
N LYS A 104 -2.18 -0.53 10.48
CA LYS A 104 -0.90 0.10 10.15
C LYS A 104 -0.91 0.53 8.70
N TRP A 105 -0.30 1.67 8.42
CA TRP A 105 -0.19 2.21 7.06
C TRP A 105 0.37 1.18 6.06
N SER A 106 1.42 0.45 6.46
CA SER A 106 2.02 -0.60 5.65
C SER A 106 1.04 -1.71 5.27
N LEU A 107 0.18 -2.15 6.21
CA LEU A 107 -0.76 -3.24 5.99
C LEU A 107 -1.99 -2.80 5.18
N ILE A 108 -2.47 -1.56 5.39
CA ILE A 108 -3.61 -1.02 4.65
C ILE A 108 -3.24 -0.71 3.19
N SER A 109 -2.07 -0.11 2.97
CA SER A 109 -1.71 0.45 1.65
C SER A 109 -0.94 -0.49 0.74
N ILE A 110 -0.44 -1.64 1.22
CA ILE A 110 0.45 -2.50 0.42
C ILE A 110 -0.26 -3.18 -0.75
N ILE A 111 -1.46 -3.71 -0.55
CA ILE A 111 -2.20 -4.40 -1.61
C ILE A 111 -2.66 -3.42 -2.69
N PRO A 112 -3.30 -2.28 -2.35
CA PRO A 112 -3.61 -1.25 -3.36
C PRO A 112 -2.38 -0.80 -4.15
N ALA A 113 -1.26 -0.55 -3.48
CA ALA A 113 -0.03 -0.10 -4.13
C ALA A 113 0.56 -1.12 -5.14
N TYR A 114 0.35 -2.40 -4.93
CA TYR A 114 0.70 -3.42 -5.90
C TYR A 114 -0.36 -3.61 -6.98
N TYR A 115 -1.65 -3.49 -6.62
CA TYR A 115 -2.76 -3.71 -7.56
C TYR A 115 -2.86 -2.59 -8.62
N ALA A 116 -2.70 -1.34 -8.20
CA ALA A 116 -2.75 -0.17 -9.08
C ALA A 116 -1.50 0.73 -8.85
N PRO A 117 -0.31 0.27 -9.28
CA PRO A 117 0.97 0.85 -8.87
C PRO A 117 1.22 2.27 -9.38
N THR A 118 0.49 2.70 -10.41
CA THR A 118 0.59 4.06 -10.97
C THR A 118 -0.44 5.03 -10.40
N GLU A 119 -1.43 4.53 -9.68
CA GLU A 119 -2.54 5.31 -9.13
C GLU A 119 -2.51 5.36 -7.61
N GLU A 120 -2.31 4.20 -6.97
CA GLU A 120 -2.32 4.03 -5.53
C GLU A 120 -0.93 4.18 -4.91
N VAL A 121 -0.88 4.49 -3.62
CA VAL A 121 0.37 4.76 -2.91
C VAL A 121 0.63 3.78 -1.78
N PHE A 122 1.90 3.44 -1.59
CA PHE A 122 2.35 2.78 -0.38
C PHE A 122 2.76 3.84 0.65
N VAL A 123 2.11 3.84 1.81
CA VAL A 123 2.39 4.80 2.86
C VAL A 123 3.40 4.21 3.85
N LYS A 124 4.67 4.60 3.69
CA LYS A 124 5.71 4.34 4.67
C LYS A 124 5.86 5.58 5.57
N PRO A 125 5.69 5.44 6.89
CA PRO A 125 5.62 6.60 7.80
C PRO A 125 6.75 7.61 7.64
N THR A 126 7.99 7.15 7.60
CA THR A 126 9.17 8.03 7.45
C THR A 126 9.15 8.74 6.10
N THR A 127 8.89 8.01 5.01
CA THR A 127 8.83 8.57 3.66
C THR A 127 7.72 9.61 3.55
N ALA A 128 6.52 9.28 4.03
CA ALA A 128 5.38 10.18 3.96
C ALA A 128 5.63 11.48 4.71
N LYS A 129 6.17 11.43 5.93
CA LYS A 129 6.53 12.63 6.71
C LYS A 129 7.57 13.50 5.99
N ASN A 130 8.60 12.89 5.44
CA ASN A 130 9.67 13.64 4.75
C ASN A 130 9.13 14.29 3.47
N VAL A 131 8.32 13.58 2.68
CA VAL A 131 7.71 14.12 1.47
C VAL A 131 6.78 15.30 1.80
N ILE A 132 5.92 15.18 2.79
CA ILE A 132 5.01 16.25 3.22
C ILE A 132 5.80 17.49 3.67
N ASN A 133 6.84 17.30 4.46
CA ASN A 133 7.69 18.40 4.92
C ASN A 133 8.43 19.08 3.76
N PHE A 134 8.94 18.30 2.82
CA PHE A 134 9.66 18.82 1.65
C PHE A 134 8.75 19.68 0.75
N PHE A 135 7.55 19.21 0.48
CA PHE A 135 6.57 19.96 -0.33
C PHE A 135 5.84 21.05 0.48
N ALA A 136 6.11 21.18 1.77
CA ALA A 136 5.49 22.14 2.67
C ALA A 136 3.95 22.16 2.57
N VAL A 137 3.32 20.99 2.67
CA VAL A 137 1.87 20.81 2.63
C VAL A 137 1.29 20.85 4.05
N PRO A 138 0.90 22.04 4.57
CA PRO A 138 0.58 22.21 6.00
C PRO A 138 -0.69 21.48 6.43
N ASP A 139 -1.64 21.31 5.51
CA ASP A 139 -2.94 20.69 5.80
C ASP A 139 -2.88 19.16 5.80
N LEU A 140 -1.78 18.57 5.33
CA LEU A 140 -1.61 17.14 5.29
C LEU A 140 -0.82 16.63 6.51
N VAL A 141 -1.54 16.34 7.58
CA VAL A 141 -0.93 15.93 8.86
C VAL A 141 -0.90 14.41 8.99
N TYR A 142 0.33 13.86 9.05
CA TYR A 142 0.51 12.43 9.30
C TYR A 142 0.04 12.03 10.70
N LYS A 143 -0.79 10.97 10.77
CA LYS A 143 -1.18 10.30 12.01
C LYS A 143 -0.81 8.81 11.94
N PRO A 144 -0.44 8.17 13.07
CA PRO A 144 -0.11 6.74 13.09
C PRO A 144 -1.27 5.83 12.70
N LEU A 145 -2.50 6.21 13.08
CA LEU A 145 -3.72 5.53 12.67
C LEU A 145 -4.08 5.96 11.24
N PRO A 146 -4.24 5.01 10.30
CA PRO A 146 -4.66 5.32 8.95
C PRO A 146 -6.02 6.01 8.89
N SER A 147 -6.12 7.04 8.05
CA SER A 147 -7.38 7.74 7.75
C SER A 147 -7.51 7.94 6.25
N TRP A 148 -8.74 7.90 5.76
CA TRP A 148 -9.04 8.09 4.33
C TRP A 148 -8.60 9.46 3.84
N GLU A 149 -8.85 10.50 4.63
CA GLU A 149 -8.46 11.87 4.33
C GLU A 149 -6.95 11.99 4.08
N PHE A 150 -6.14 11.45 5.00
CA PHE A 150 -4.69 11.47 4.81
C PHE A 150 -4.26 10.63 3.62
N TYR A 151 -4.86 9.44 3.43
CA TYR A 151 -4.52 8.55 2.33
C TYR A 151 -4.72 9.23 0.98
N THR A 152 -5.89 9.83 0.77
CA THR A 152 -6.21 10.54 -0.48
C THR A 152 -5.34 11.76 -0.69
N GLY A 153 -5.15 12.58 0.34
CA GLY A 153 -4.30 13.76 0.25
C GLY A 153 -2.84 13.41 -0.09
N TYR A 154 -2.30 12.36 0.52
CA TYR A 154 -0.95 11.88 0.20
C TYR A 154 -0.86 11.28 -1.21
N ARG A 155 -1.87 10.51 -1.63
CA ARG A 155 -1.98 9.95 -2.97
C ARG A 155 -2.02 11.06 -4.03
N ASP A 156 -2.82 12.08 -3.80
CA ASP A 156 -2.94 13.22 -4.72
C ASP A 156 -1.63 14.00 -4.81
N LEU A 157 -0.95 14.22 -3.67
CA LEU A 157 0.38 14.85 -3.65
C LEU A 157 1.38 14.07 -4.52
N ILE A 158 1.46 12.76 -4.36
CA ILE A 158 2.37 11.91 -5.15
C ILE A 158 1.99 11.92 -6.62
N ASN A 159 0.71 11.75 -6.96
CA ASN A 159 0.24 11.70 -8.34
C ASN A 159 0.44 13.05 -9.07
N ASN A 160 0.17 14.17 -8.40
CA ASN A 160 0.39 15.50 -8.96
C ASN A 160 1.89 15.79 -9.17
N SER A 161 2.73 15.38 -8.22
CA SER A 161 4.18 15.59 -8.31
C SER A 161 4.83 14.81 -9.46
N LYS A 162 4.26 13.69 -9.89
CA LYS A 162 4.75 12.92 -11.07
C LYS A 162 4.68 13.74 -12.36
N GLY A 163 3.70 14.61 -12.51
CA GLY A 163 3.55 15.47 -13.69
C GLY A 163 4.70 16.45 -13.88
N SER A 164 5.51 16.70 -12.86
CA SER A 164 6.63 17.64 -12.87
C SER A 164 7.99 16.97 -13.14
N VAL A 165 8.04 15.67 -13.37
CA VAL A 165 9.28 14.91 -13.59
C VAL A 165 9.19 14.04 -14.85
N ASP A 166 10.36 13.62 -15.35
CA ASP A 166 10.42 12.65 -16.45
C ASP A 166 9.73 11.33 -16.06
N THR A 167 8.96 10.76 -16.98
CA THR A 167 8.19 9.54 -16.75
C THR A 167 9.04 8.32 -16.35
N SER A 168 10.32 8.31 -16.74
CA SER A 168 11.26 7.27 -16.33
C SER A 168 11.54 7.25 -14.84
N LEU A 169 11.29 8.37 -14.13
CA LEU A 169 11.45 8.48 -12.68
C LEU A 169 10.23 8.01 -11.89
N SER A 170 9.12 7.76 -12.56
CA SER A 170 7.85 7.41 -11.93
C SER A 170 7.15 6.18 -12.53
N PRO A 171 7.86 5.04 -12.73
CA PRO A 171 7.24 3.82 -13.27
C PRO A 171 6.18 3.22 -12.34
N SER A 172 6.20 3.60 -11.06
CA SER A 172 5.15 3.34 -10.06
C SER A 172 5.23 4.39 -8.96
N ASN A 173 4.16 4.58 -8.21
CA ASN A 173 4.14 5.50 -7.08
C ASN A 173 5.12 5.10 -5.97
N ALA A 174 5.32 3.80 -5.76
CA ALA A 174 6.32 3.32 -4.80
C ALA A 174 7.76 3.64 -5.25
N ALA A 175 8.07 3.49 -6.55
CA ALA A 175 9.36 3.85 -7.11
C ALA A 175 9.60 5.36 -7.05
N PHE A 176 8.58 6.15 -7.39
CA PHE A 176 8.65 7.61 -7.33
C PHE A 176 8.84 8.13 -5.89
N SER A 177 8.13 7.55 -4.92
CA SER A 177 8.34 7.87 -3.49
C SER A 177 9.77 7.54 -3.04
N GLY A 178 10.34 6.45 -3.53
CA GLY A 178 11.75 6.10 -3.31
C GLY A 178 12.72 7.12 -3.92
N PHE A 179 12.45 7.55 -5.16
CA PHE A 179 13.21 8.62 -5.81
C PHE A 179 13.16 9.93 -5.02
N LEU A 180 11.99 10.37 -4.60
CA LEU A 180 11.85 11.58 -3.78
C LEU A 180 12.67 11.48 -2.49
N MET A 181 12.66 10.33 -1.82
CA MET A 181 13.46 10.13 -0.61
C MET A 181 14.96 10.29 -0.87
N MET A 182 15.47 9.78 -1.98
CA MET A 182 16.89 9.93 -2.36
C MET A 182 17.23 11.37 -2.72
N ALA A 183 16.36 12.04 -3.48
CA ALA A 183 16.55 13.42 -3.89
C ALA A 183 16.53 14.42 -2.70
N MET A 184 15.83 14.07 -1.62
CA MET A 184 15.74 14.89 -0.40
C MET A 184 16.85 14.62 0.62
N MET A 185 17.73 13.63 0.40
CA MET A 185 18.87 13.40 1.28
C MET A 185 19.89 14.51 1.09
N PRO A 186 20.43 15.11 2.17
CA PRO A 186 21.55 16.05 2.07
C PRO A 186 22.74 15.36 1.39
N GLN A 187 23.31 16.02 0.39
CA GLN A 187 24.56 15.59 -0.24
C GLN A 187 25.72 15.81 0.71
#